data_9f0d95a74ee9f01d1b023fb0b0698462
#
_entry.id   9f0d95a74ee9f01d1b023fb0b0698462
#
_cell.length_a   1.000
_cell.length_b   1.000
_cell.length_c   1.000
_cell.angle_alpha   90.00
_cell.angle_beta   90.00
_cell.angle_gamma   90.00
#
_symmetry.space_group_name_H-M   'P 1'
#
loop_
_entity.id
_entity.type
_entity.pdbx_description
1 polymer ?
#
loop_
_entity_poly.entity_id
_entity_poly.type
_entity_poly.pdbx_seq_one_letter_code
_entity_poly.pdbx_strand_id
1 'polypeptide(L)'
;MAEHVEGPLYYETMGRTGPVVAFVHPNPMDQSCWMFQMAQLSTWFRCIAIDIPGYGRSPKATKGLTMRDIAQACWEAIDDAFPGESAILAGCSTGSAIAPHMYHLRPDKTKALVLCGTGYNPRKEFAHHRIKSYQDRGVDFRWDYTFQDFSPAFRTTPLGHYFANLFAERNVYADADSIIYQFEALLQPEAADHHSAIKAPTIILSGSEDGAHQSAFALKDRIPGCEMRVLGGAGHACQIEQPGLFNRWMLEFLGKHGLMPASPKPMM
;
A
#
# COMPACT_ATOMS: atom_id res chain seq x y z
N MET A 1 -21.38 -1.87 -1.86
CA MET A 1 -20.42 -2.97 -2.08
C MET A 1 -19.70 -2.74 -3.39
N ALA A 2 -18.42 -3.04 -3.46
CA ALA A 2 -17.63 -2.97 -4.68
C ALA A 2 -18.17 -3.98 -5.71
N GLU A 3 -18.31 -3.57 -6.96
CA GLU A 3 -19.04 -4.36 -7.99
C GLU A 3 -18.28 -5.65 -8.38
N HIS A 4 -16.96 -5.58 -8.44
CA HIS A 4 -16.09 -6.68 -8.91
C HIS A 4 -15.28 -7.36 -7.80
N VAL A 5 -15.79 -7.34 -6.55
CA VAL A 5 -15.17 -8.01 -5.40
C VAL A 5 -16.21 -8.92 -4.73
N GLU A 6 -15.88 -10.21 -4.56
CA GLU A 6 -16.85 -11.25 -4.14
C GLU A 6 -17.20 -11.26 -2.64
N GLY A 7 -16.99 -10.16 -1.93
CA GLY A 7 -17.35 -10.03 -0.51
C GLY A 7 -16.47 -9.05 0.25
N PRO A 8 -16.59 -8.99 1.60
CA PRO A 8 -15.81 -8.09 2.41
C PRO A 8 -14.33 -8.47 2.43
N LEU A 9 -13.45 -7.45 2.39
CA LEU A 9 -12.01 -7.68 2.48
C LEU A 9 -11.62 -8.12 3.89
N TYR A 10 -10.65 -9.03 3.97
CA TYR A 10 -10.00 -9.37 5.22
C TYR A 10 -9.04 -8.26 5.65
N TYR A 11 -8.98 -8.02 6.95
CA TYR A 11 -8.03 -7.09 7.56
C TYR A 11 -7.60 -7.53 8.95
N GLU A 12 -6.49 -6.98 9.41
CA GLU A 12 -6.05 -7.07 10.81
C GLU A 12 -5.95 -5.68 11.42
N THR A 13 -6.31 -5.56 12.71
CA THR A 13 -6.23 -4.30 13.43
C THR A 13 -5.25 -4.38 14.60
N MET A 14 -4.59 -3.26 14.90
CA MET A 14 -3.72 -3.11 16.06
C MET A 14 -3.80 -1.68 16.59
N GLY A 15 -3.73 -1.51 17.92
CA GLY A 15 -3.86 -0.22 18.56
C GLY A 15 -5.28 0.04 19.07
N ARG A 16 -5.40 0.86 20.13
CA ARG A 16 -6.67 1.06 20.83
C ARG A 16 -7.20 2.50 20.76
N THR A 17 -6.32 3.45 20.53
CA THR A 17 -6.62 4.88 20.61
C THR A 17 -5.96 5.64 19.46
N GLY A 18 -6.35 6.91 19.28
CA GLY A 18 -5.77 7.78 18.27
C GLY A 18 -6.45 7.71 16.90
N PRO A 19 -5.96 8.47 15.92
CA PRO A 19 -6.46 8.46 14.55
C PRO A 19 -6.31 7.08 13.88
N VAL A 20 -7.10 6.82 12.85
CA VAL A 20 -6.98 5.59 12.06
C VAL A 20 -5.87 5.73 11.03
N VAL A 21 -5.03 4.70 10.90
CA VAL A 21 -4.08 4.52 9.80
C VAL A 21 -4.43 3.23 9.08
N ALA A 22 -4.76 3.33 7.80
CA ALA A 22 -5.07 2.20 6.94
C ALA A 22 -3.90 1.90 6.00
N PHE A 23 -3.46 0.65 5.99
CA PHE A 23 -2.35 0.16 5.20
C PHE A 23 -2.86 -0.74 4.07
N VAL A 24 -2.44 -0.43 2.84
CA VAL A 24 -2.76 -1.20 1.63
C VAL A 24 -1.46 -1.74 1.03
N HIS A 25 -1.36 -3.06 0.94
CA HIS A 25 -0.13 -3.76 0.57
C HIS A 25 0.18 -3.70 -0.94
N PRO A 26 1.45 -3.98 -1.33
CA PRO A 26 1.85 -4.13 -2.71
C PRO A 26 1.47 -5.51 -3.26
N ASN A 27 1.39 -5.64 -4.57
CA ASN A 27 1.58 -6.89 -5.25
C ASN A 27 3.11 -7.19 -5.25
N PRO A 28 3.60 -8.36 -4.87
CA PRO A 28 2.93 -9.66 -4.68
C PRO A 28 2.70 -10.06 -3.20
N MET A 29 2.74 -9.13 -2.29
CA MET A 29 2.67 -9.39 -0.84
C MET A 29 1.23 -9.47 -0.34
N ASP A 30 1.04 -9.51 0.97
CA ASP A 30 -0.24 -9.38 1.67
C ASP A 30 -0.11 -8.37 2.83
N GLN A 31 -1.18 -8.19 3.61
CA GLN A 31 -1.23 -7.21 4.70
C GLN A 31 -0.07 -7.32 5.71
N SER A 32 0.52 -8.51 5.88
CA SER A 32 1.61 -8.71 6.84
C SER A 32 2.92 -8.01 6.46
N CYS A 33 3.05 -7.50 5.22
CA CYS A 33 4.17 -6.64 4.84
C CYS A 33 4.25 -5.35 5.67
N TRP A 34 3.16 -5.01 6.37
CA TRP A 34 3.06 -3.84 7.24
C TRP A 34 3.29 -4.15 8.73
N MET A 35 3.76 -5.38 9.08
CA MET A 35 3.91 -5.80 10.47
C MET A 35 4.76 -4.85 11.31
N PHE A 36 5.84 -4.29 10.76
CA PHE A 36 6.71 -3.37 11.49
C PHE A 36 6.05 -2.00 11.71
N GLN A 37 5.24 -1.55 10.75
CA GLN A 37 4.45 -0.34 10.88
C GLN A 37 3.34 -0.55 11.90
N MET A 38 2.59 -1.63 11.78
CA MET A 38 1.52 -2.01 12.71
C MET A 38 2.05 -2.08 14.15
N ALA A 39 3.16 -2.79 14.38
CA ALA A 39 3.74 -2.98 15.71
C ALA A 39 4.15 -1.66 16.36
N GLN A 40 4.79 -0.76 15.63
CA GLN A 40 5.28 0.51 16.20
C GLN A 40 4.19 1.57 16.26
N LEU A 41 3.43 1.79 15.17
CA LEU A 41 2.47 2.87 15.08
C LEU A 41 1.23 2.66 15.95
N SER A 42 0.88 1.40 16.26
CA SER A 42 -0.23 1.06 17.16
C SER A 42 -0.10 1.65 18.57
N THR A 43 1.08 2.14 18.93
CA THR A 43 1.30 2.92 20.16
C THR A 43 0.50 4.25 20.18
N TRP A 44 0.31 4.85 19.00
CA TRP A 44 -0.33 6.17 18.85
C TRP A 44 -1.61 6.15 18.01
N PHE A 45 -1.79 5.13 17.19
CA PHE A 45 -2.84 5.04 16.18
C PHE A 45 -3.65 3.75 16.30
N ARG A 46 -4.87 3.78 15.80
CA ARG A 46 -5.63 2.57 15.46
C ARG A 46 -5.25 2.18 14.04
N CYS A 47 -4.47 1.13 13.91
CA CYS A 47 -3.96 0.65 12.64
C CYS A 47 -4.88 -0.43 12.07
N ILE A 48 -5.09 -0.42 10.75
CA ILE A 48 -5.74 -1.48 9.99
C ILE A 48 -4.87 -1.80 8.78
N ALA A 49 -4.51 -3.06 8.59
CA ALA A 49 -3.83 -3.56 7.41
C ALA A 49 -4.76 -4.49 6.64
N ILE A 50 -5.00 -4.19 5.37
CA ILE A 50 -6.06 -4.78 4.54
C ILE A 50 -5.41 -5.68 3.48
N ASP A 51 -5.92 -6.91 3.33
CA ASP A 51 -5.64 -7.75 2.16
C ASP A 51 -6.50 -7.29 0.99
N ILE A 52 -5.88 -6.88 -0.12
CA ILE A 52 -6.64 -6.53 -1.34
C ILE A 52 -7.19 -7.79 -2.03
N PRO A 53 -8.20 -7.69 -2.92
CA PRO A 53 -8.87 -8.86 -3.50
C PRO A 53 -7.88 -9.86 -4.11
N GLY A 54 -8.08 -11.15 -3.86
CA GLY A 54 -7.22 -12.22 -4.38
C GLY A 54 -5.92 -12.45 -3.61
N TYR A 55 -5.71 -11.75 -2.49
CA TYR A 55 -4.59 -11.95 -1.57
C TYR A 55 -5.04 -12.31 -0.16
N GLY A 56 -4.16 -13.01 0.56
CA GLY A 56 -4.37 -13.36 1.95
C GLY A 56 -5.72 -14.06 2.16
N ARG A 57 -6.52 -13.54 3.07
CA ARG A 57 -7.86 -14.09 3.36
C ARG A 57 -8.99 -13.31 2.68
N SER A 58 -8.66 -12.35 1.84
CA SER A 58 -9.65 -11.58 1.10
C SER A 58 -10.30 -12.38 -0.03
N PRO A 59 -11.57 -12.06 -0.38
CA PRO A 59 -12.27 -12.71 -1.47
C PRO A 59 -11.59 -12.46 -2.81
N LYS A 60 -12.01 -13.21 -3.80
CA LYS A 60 -11.55 -13.05 -5.18
C LYS A 60 -12.14 -11.80 -5.81
N ALA A 61 -11.49 -11.34 -6.86
CA ALA A 61 -12.02 -10.36 -7.79
C ALA A 61 -12.62 -11.05 -9.01
N THR A 62 -13.55 -10.37 -9.67
CA THR A 62 -14.10 -10.79 -10.95
C THR A 62 -13.51 -9.97 -12.10
N LYS A 63 -13.64 -10.47 -13.30
CA LYS A 63 -13.21 -9.78 -14.52
C LYS A 63 -13.91 -8.42 -14.65
N GLY A 64 -13.15 -7.40 -15.02
CA GLY A 64 -13.65 -6.03 -15.10
C GLY A 64 -13.34 -5.18 -13.87
N LEU A 65 -12.63 -5.76 -12.89
CA LEU A 65 -12.16 -5.05 -11.70
C LEU A 65 -11.51 -3.71 -12.07
N THR A 66 -11.84 -2.67 -11.32
CA THR A 66 -11.25 -1.34 -11.45
C THR A 66 -10.51 -0.93 -10.18
N MET A 67 -9.60 0.03 -10.28
CA MET A 67 -8.93 0.60 -9.09
C MET A 67 -9.95 1.25 -8.14
N ARG A 68 -11.06 1.76 -8.67
CA ARG A 68 -12.17 2.31 -7.89
C ARG A 68 -12.90 1.24 -7.08
N ASP A 69 -13.10 0.04 -7.63
CA ASP A 69 -13.73 -1.07 -6.89
C ASP A 69 -12.87 -1.51 -5.72
N ILE A 70 -11.54 -1.64 -5.93
CA ILE A 70 -10.62 -1.99 -4.85
C ILE A 70 -10.61 -0.89 -3.78
N ALA A 71 -10.56 0.38 -4.17
CA ALA A 71 -10.63 1.52 -3.27
C ALA A 71 -11.93 1.56 -2.45
N GLN A 72 -13.07 1.24 -3.07
CA GLN A 72 -14.36 1.14 -2.41
C GLN A 72 -14.36 0.00 -1.39
N ALA A 73 -13.87 -1.19 -1.76
CA ALA A 73 -13.77 -2.32 -0.84
C ALA A 73 -12.83 -2.03 0.35
N CYS A 74 -11.72 -1.30 0.13
CA CYS A 74 -10.85 -0.85 1.21
C CYS A 74 -11.57 0.09 2.19
N TRP A 75 -12.39 1.03 1.69
CA TRP A 75 -13.20 1.88 2.56
C TRP A 75 -14.26 1.10 3.33
N GLU A 76 -14.87 0.09 2.72
CA GLU A 76 -15.84 -0.79 3.39
C GLU A 76 -15.18 -1.54 4.55
N ALA A 77 -13.94 -2.02 4.38
CA ALA A 77 -13.16 -2.64 5.44
C ALA A 77 -12.82 -1.64 6.57
N ILE A 78 -12.49 -0.39 6.23
CA ILE A 78 -12.25 0.66 7.24
C ILE A 78 -13.53 0.99 7.99
N ASP A 79 -14.68 1.09 7.31
CA ASP A 79 -15.98 1.37 7.94
C ASP A 79 -16.44 0.22 8.84
N ASP A 80 -16.13 -1.04 8.48
CA ASP A 80 -16.44 -2.21 9.32
C ASP A 80 -15.59 -2.20 10.60
N ALA A 81 -14.28 -1.94 10.49
CA ALA A 81 -13.38 -1.90 11.63
C ALA A 81 -13.58 -0.65 12.51
N PHE A 82 -13.85 0.50 11.88
CA PHE A 82 -13.91 1.83 12.53
C PHE A 82 -15.04 2.68 11.93
N PRO A 83 -16.30 2.40 12.29
CA PRO A 83 -17.47 3.04 11.68
C PRO A 83 -17.43 4.56 11.71
N GLY A 84 -17.56 5.17 10.53
CA GLY A 84 -17.65 6.63 10.36
C GLY A 84 -16.34 7.41 10.53
N GLU A 85 -15.23 6.75 10.81
CA GLU A 85 -13.94 7.39 11.04
C GLU A 85 -13.28 7.91 9.76
N SER A 86 -12.40 8.88 9.94
CA SER A 86 -11.47 9.33 8.90
C SER A 86 -10.14 8.58 9.04
N ALA A 87 -9.43 8.37 7.95
CA ALA A 87 -8.18 7.62 7.95
C ALA A 87 -7.01 8.36 7.29
N ILE A 88 -5.81 8.07 7.78
CA ILE A 88 -4.55 8.28 7.06
C ILE A 88 -4.37 7.04 6.19
N LEU A 89 -4.15 7.20 4.90
CA LEU A 89 -4.02 6.10 3.94
C LEU A 89 -2.55 5.88 3.61
N ALA A 90 -2.03 4.72 3.93
CA ALA A 90 -0.65 4.32 3.62
C ALA A 90 -0.67 3.19 2.60
N GLY A 91 -0.02 3.37 1.45
CA GLY A 91 0.04 2.37 0.38
C GLY A 91 1.44 2.13 -0.13
N CYS A 92 1.72 0.88 -0.52
CA CYS A 92 2.94 0.51 -1.21
C CYS A 92 2.61 -0.06 -2.59
N SER A 93 3.31 0.38 -3.65
CA SER A 93 3.15 -0.13 -5.02
C SER A 93 1.68 -0.10 -5.49
N THR A 94 1.05 -1.25 -5.71
CA THR A 94 -0.38 -1.34 -6.02
C THR A 94 -1.22 -0.61 -4.96
N GLY A 95 -0.89 -0.76 -3.67
CA GLY A 95 -1.54 0.00 -2.60
C GLY A 95 -1.37 1.50 -2.72
N SER A 96 -0.21 1.97 -3.23
CA SER A 96 0.02 3.40 -3.48
C SER A 96 -0.75 3.92 -4.70
N ALA A 97 -1.10 3.06 -5.64
CA ALA A 97 -2.00 3.40 -6.75
C ALA A 97 -3.48 3.40 -6.29
N ILE A 98 -3.86 2.53 -5.34
CA ILE A 98 -5.21 2.48 -4.77
C ILE A 98 -5.50 3.70 -3.89
N ALA A 99 -4.54 4.17 -3.09
CA ALA A 99 -4.75 5.25 -2.12
C ALA A 99 -5.28 6.58 -2.73
N PRO A 100 -4.82 7.07 -3.90
CA PRO A 100 -5.45 8.19 -4.60
C PRO A 100 -6.92 7.94 -4.97
N HIS A 101 -7.27 6.74 -5.42
CA HIS A 101 -8.67 6.39 -5.70
C HIS A 101 -9.52 6.36 -4.42
N MET A 102 -8.97 5.89 -3.29
CA MET A 102 -9.61 6.00 -1.98
C MET A 102 -9.84 7.46 -1.59
N TYR A 103 -8.84 8.33 -1.81
CA TYR A 103 -9.00 9.78 -1.59
C TYR A 103 -10.15 10.35 -2.43
N HIS A 104 -10.21 10.06 -3.72
CA HIS A 104 -11.27 10.59 -4.60
C HIS A 104 -12.66 10.07 -4.26
N LEU A 105 -12.77 8.89 -3.70
CA LEU A 105 -14.05 8.37 -3.18
C LEU A 105 -14.52 9.14 -1.95
N ARG A 106 -13.60 9.47 -1.02
CA ARG A 106 -13.94 10.10 0.25
C ARG A 106 -12.88 11.14 0.67
N PRO A 107 -12.80 12.28 -0.05
CA PRO A 107 -11.78 13.30 0.23
C PRO A 107 -11.90 13.86 1.65
N ASP A 108 -13.13 14.02 2.18
CA ASP A 108 -13.38 14.53 3.53
C ASP A 108 -12.99 13.55 4.65
N LYS A 109 -12.87 12.26 4.31
CA LYS A 109 -12.47 11.19 5.24
C LYS A 109 -10.98 10.86 5.15
N THR A 110 -10.26 11.37 4.16
CA THR A 110 -8.83 11.13 3.98
C THR A 110 -8.02 12.24 4.64
N LYS A 111 -7.29 11.91 5.70
CA LYS A 111 -6.51 12.88 6.49
C LYS A 111 -5.13 13.15 5.89
N ALA A 112 -4.49 12.16 5.33
CA ALA A 112 -3.19 12.25 4.65
C ALA A 112 -2.95 11.01 3.77
N LEU A 113 -2.00 11.10 2.86
CA LEU A 113 -1.49 9.99 2.05
C LEU A 113 -0.01 9.75 2.37
N VAL A 114 0.37 8.49 2.59
CA VAL A 114 1.75 8.02 2.71
C VAL A 114 1.98 6.98 1.63
N LEU A 115 2.74 7.31 0.61
CA LEU A 115 2.92 6.48 -0.58
C LEU A 115 4.36 5.97 -0.64
N CYS A 116 4.57 4.68 -0.94
CA CYS A 116 5.90 4.13 -1.16
C CYS A 116 5.89 3.09 -2.29
N GLY A 117 7.07 2.74 -2.82
CA GLY A 117 7.16 1.86 -3.97
C GLY A 117 6.32 2.35 -5.16
N THR A 118 6.27 3.66 -5.36
CA THR A 118 5.30 4.31 -6.25
C THR A 118 5.98 5.10 -7.35
N GLY A 119 5.25 5.36 -8.43
CA GLY A 119 5.67 6.24 -9.50
C GLY A 119 4.49 6.71 -10.35
N TYR A 120 4.74 7.70 -11.18
CA TYR A 120 3.76 8.17 -12.14
C TYR A 120 3.80 7.31 -13.40
N ASN A 121 2.62 6.92 -13.86
CA ASN A 121 2.39 5.98 -14.97
C ASN A 121 3.08 4.62 -14.76
N PRO A 122 2.35 3.60 -14.32
CA PRO A 122 2.86 2.24 -14.35
C PRO A 122 3.32 1.95 -15.78
N ARG A 123 4.56 1.49 -15.93
CA ARG A 123 5.08 1.11 -17.26
C ARG A 123 4.16 0.02 -17.81
N LYS A 124 3.50 0.29 -18.93
CA LYS A 124 2.58 -0.68 -19.56
C LYS A 124 3.28 -2.01 -19.80
N GLU A 125 4.53 -1.97 -20.25
CA GLU A 125 5.37 -3.14 -20.47
C GLU A 125 5.58 -3.93 -19.19
N PHE A 126 5.78 -3.25 -18.06
CA PHE A 126 5.91 -3.89 -16.75
C PHE A 126 4.61 -4.63 -16.36
N ALA A 127 3.47 -3.97 -16.47
CA ALA A 127 2.19 -4.59 -16.13
C ALA A 127 1.87 -5.79 -17.05
N HIS A 128 2.09 -5.66 -18.37
CA HIS A 128 1.92 -6.76 -19.31
C HIS A 128 2.87 -7.94 -19.02
N HIS A 129 4.13 -7.66 -18.66
CA HIS A 129 5.07 -8.70 -18.24
C HIS A 129 4.59 -9.44 -17.00
N ARG A 130 4.03 -8.72 -16.00
CA ARG A 130 3.48 -9.32 -14.79
C ARG A 130 2.24 -10.17 -15.09
N ILE A 131 1.30 -9.66 -15.88
CA ILE A 131 0.13 -10.42 -16.34
C ILE A 131 0.58 -11.73 -16.98
N LYS A 132 1.52 -11.67 -17.95
CA LYS A 132 2.02 -12.87 -18.61
C LYS A 132 2.70 -13.83 -17.63
N SER A 133 3.48 -13.34 -16.69
CA SER A 133 4.16 -14.18 -15.70
C SER A 133 3.16 -14.94 -14.80
N TYR A 134 2.06 -14.29 -14.40
CA TYR A 134 1.00 -14.94 -13.63
C TYR A 134 0.18 -15.92 -14.50
N GLN A 135 -0.03 -15.62 -15.79
CA GLN A 135 -0.66 -16.56 -16.73
C GLN A 135 0.18 -17.82 -16.93
N ASP A 136 1.50 -17.67 -17.07
CA ASP A 136 2.41 -18.78 -17.36
C ASP A 136 2.75 -19.63 -16.11
N ARG A 137 2.84 -19.01 -14.94
CA ARG A 137 3.38 -19.63 -13.72
C ARG A 137 2.40 -19.62 -12.53
N GLY A 138 1.25 -18.97 -12.69
CA GLY A 138 0.31 -18.81 -11.59
C GLY A 138 0.94 -18.08 -10.40
N VAL A 139 0.49 -18.44 -9.20
CA VAL A 139 0.96 -17.83 -7.95
C VAL A 139 2.39 -18.20 -7.57
N ASP A 140 2.99 -19.21 -8.17
CA ASP A 140 4.40 -19.59 -7.91
C ASP A 140 5.39 -18.50 -8.34
N PHE A 141 4.95 -17.58 -9.19
CA PHE A 141 5.74 -16.42 -9.58
C PHE A 141 5.98 -15.43 -8.40
N ARG A 142 5.17 -15.48 -7.35
CA ARG A 142 5.23 -14.52 -6.22
C ARG A 142 6.56 -14.53 -5.50
N TRP A 143 7.24 -15.67 -5.36
CA TRP A 143 8.54 -15.71 -4.71
C TRP A 143 9.58 -14.87 -5.45
N ASP A 144 9.71 -15.12 -6.76
CA ASP A 144 10.66 -14.39 -7.61
C ASP A 144 10.34 -12.89 -7.63
N TYR A 145 9.04 -12.57 -7.68
CA TYR A 145 8.58 -11.19 -7.71
C TYR A 145 8.89 -10.47 -6.40
N THR A 146 8.55 -11.07 -5.25
CA THR A 146 8.86 -10.49 -3.94
C THR A 146 10.37 -10.29 -3.78
N PHE A 147 11.15 -11.29 -4.18
CA PHE A 147 12.60 -11.22 -4.08
C PHE A 147 13.20 -10.12 -4.96
N GLN A 148 12.64 -9.90 -6.16
CA GLN A 148 13.06 -8.83 -7.07
C GLN A 148 12.73 -7.43 -6.54
N ASP A 149 11.69 -7.28 -5.74
CA ASP A 149 11.27 -6.00 -5.16
C ASP A 149 12.21 -5.51 -4.05
N PHE A 150 13.03 -6.40 -3.49
CA PHE A 150 14.04 -6.01 -2.50
C PHE A 150 15.33 -5.49 -3.15
N SER A 151 16.05 -4.62 -2.44
CA SER A 151 17.37 -4.17 -2.85
C SER A 151 18.37 -5.34 -2.92
N PRO A 152 19.43 -5.25 -3.76
CA PRO A 152 20.45 -6.30 -3.83
C PRO A 152 21.06 -6.64 -2.46
N ALA A 153 21.30 -5.64 -1.62
CA ALA A 153 21.84 -5.85 -0.28
C ALA A 153 20.86 -6.58 0.63
N PHE A 154 19.56 -6.23 0.61
CA PHE A 154 18.55 -6.86 1.45
C PHE A 154 18.29 -8.31 1.04
N ARG A 155 18.35 -8.64 -0.24
CA ARG A 155 18.23 -10.03 -0.76
C ARG A 155 19.22 -11.00 -0.15
N THR A 156 20.40 -10.52 0.26
CA THR A 156 21.45 -11.37 0.87
C THR A 156 21.25 -11.58 2.38
N THR A 157 20.25 -10.95 2.98
CA THR A 157 19.99 -11.05 4.42
C THR A 157 19.04 -12.20 4.75
N PRO A 158 19.14 -12.80 5.96
CA PRO A 158 18.15 -13.77 6.43
C PRO A 158 16.71 -13.21 6.41
N LEU A 159 16.53 -11.90 6.68
CA LEU A 159 15.23 -11.25 6.69
C LEU A 159 14.64 -11.13 5.28
N GLY A 160 15.45 -10.84 4.26
CA GLY A 160 15.01 -10.83 2.86
C GLY A 160 14.50 -12.19 2.41
N HIS A 161 15.24 -13.25 2.73
CA HIS A 161 14.80 -14.63 2.48
C HIS A 161 13.54 -15.00 3.26
N TYR A 162 13.46 -14.61 4.53
CA TYR A 162 12.27 -14.85 5.36
C TYR A 162 11.01 -14.26 4.71
N PHE A 163 11.04 -13.01 4.29
CA PHE A 163 9.88 -12.38 3.67
C PHE A 163 9.51 -13.00 2.31
N ALA A 164 10.49 -13.30 1.47
CA ALA A 164 10.22 -13.98 0.19
C ALA A 164 9.52 -15.33 0.41
N ASN A 165 9.99 -16.12 1.38
CA ASN A 165 9.39 -17.41 1.74
C ASN A 165 8.01 -17.22 2.38
N LEU A 166 7.86 -16.27 3.31
CA LEU A 166 6.58 -15.99 3.98
C LEU A 166 5.44 -15.76 2.98
N PHE A 167 5.68 -14.93 1.96
CA PHE A 167 4.66 -14.66 0.96
C PHE A 167 4.44 -15.82 0.00
N ALA A 168 5.49 -16.60 -0.32
CA ALA A 168 5.35 -17.80 -1.13
C ALA A 168 4.57 -18.93 -0.42
N GLU A 169 4.81 -19.13 0.88
CA GLU A 169 4.06 -20.09 1.70
C GLU A 169 2.56 -19.77 1.74
N ARG A 170 2.19 -18.52 1.52
CA ARG A 170 0.79 -18.06 1.46
C ARG A 170 0.17 -18.11 0.06
N ASN A 171 0.83 -18.72 -0.91
CA ASN A 171 0.28 -18.91 -2.26
C ASN A 171 -1.06 -19.67 -2.25
N VAL A 172 -1.29 -20.53 -1.25
CA VAL A 172 -2.55 -21.27 -1.08
C VAL A 172 -3.77 -20.35 -0.88
N TYR A 173 -3.54 -19.10 -0.49
CA TYR A 173 -4.57 -18.08 -0.30
C TYR A 173 -4.61 -17.05 -1.45
N ALA A 174 -3.70 -17.14 -2.40
CA ALA A 174 -3.63 -16.18 -3.51
C ALA A 174 -4.39 -16.72 -4.73
N ASP A 175 -4.99 -15.81 -5.48
CA ASP A 175 -5.73 -16.11 -6.70
C ASP A 175 -5.11 -15.39 -7.90
N ALA A 176 -4.53 -16.16 -8.81
CA ALA A 176 -3.79 -15.63 -9.96
C ALA A 176 -4.67 -14.77 -10.88
N ASP A 177 -5.93 -15.16 -11.11
CA ASP A 177 -6.84 -14.39 -11.98
C ASP A 177 -7.18 -13.04 -11.34
N SER A 178 -7.46 -13.00 -10.05
CA SER A 178 -7.67 -11.74 -9.31
C SER A 178 -6.45 -10.82 -9.37
N ILE A 179 -5.23 -11.39 -9.30
CA ILE A 179 -3.99 -10.62 -9.43
C ILE A 179 -3.85 -10.06 -10.85
N ILE A 180 -4.17 -10.85 -11.87
CA ILE A 180 -4.17 -10.40 -13.26
C ILE A 180 -5.16 -9.25 -13.45
N TYR A 181 -6.38 -9.35 -12.92
CA TYR A 181 -7.39 -8.28 -13.01
C TYR A 181 -6.93 -6.99 -12.33
N GLN A 182 -6.14 -7.06 -11.25
CA GLN A 182 -5.54 -5.87 -10.64
C GLN A 182 -4.53 -5.19 -11.57
N PHE A 183 -3.68 -5.95 -12.28
CA PHE A 183 -2.77 -5.36 -13.28
C PHE A 183 -3.53 -4.79 -14.47
N GLU A 184 -4.63 -5.43 -14.91
CA GLU A 184 -5.53 -4.88 -15.93
C GLU A 184 -6.17 -3.58 -15.45
N ALA A 185 -6.59 -3.51 -14.18
CA ALA A 185 -7.12 -2.30 -13.57
C ALA A 185 -6.08 -1.15 -13.54
N LEU A 186 -4.81 -1.46 -13.23
CA LEU A 186 -3.71 -0.47 -13.28
C LEU A 186 -3.43 0.08 -14.68
N LEU A 187 -3.80 -0.64 -15.74
CA LEU A 187 -3.64 -0.20 -17.13
C LEU A 187 -4.79 0.69 -17.62
N GLN A 188 -5.88 0.80 -16.86
CA GLN A 188 -6.99 1.67 -17.21
C GLN A 188 -6.58 3.13 -17.11
N PRO A 189 -7.07 4.00 -18.03
CA PRO A 189 -6.73 5.40 -17.99
C PRO A 189 -7.32 6.10 -16.76
N GLU A 190 -6.52 6.90 -16.09
CA GLU A 190 -6.94 7.78 -15.01
C GLU A 190 -7.42 9.14 -15.57
N ALA A 191 -8.21 9.85 -14.76
CA ALA A 191 -8.57 11.23 -15.07
C ALA A 191 -7.30 12.11 -15.15
N ALA A 192 -7.29 13.11 -16.02
CA ALA A 192 -6.13 13.97 -16.24
C ALA A 192 -5.66 14.71 -14.97
N ASP A 193 -6.58 15.01 -14.06
CA ASP A 193 -6.35 15.69 -12.78
C ASP A 193 -6.26 14.73 -11.58
N HIS A 194 -6.20 13.40 -11.82
CA HIS A 194 -6.26 12.38 -10.76
C HIS A 194 -5.30 12.67 -9.60
N HIS A 195 -4.06 13.05 -9.89
CA HIS A 195 -3.08 13.38 -8.86
C HIS A 195 -3.10 14.87 -8.47
N SER A 196 -3.33 15.78 -9.42
CA SER A 196 -3.31 17.23 -9.16
C SER A 196 -4.53 17.72 -8.36
N ALA A 197 -5.61 16.96 -8.31
CA ALA A 197 -6.77 17.25 -7.49
C ALA A 197 -6.63 16.83 -6.01
N ILE A 198 -5.55 16.13 -5.64
CA ILE A 198 -5.30 15.72 -4.26
C ILE A 198 -4.93 16.95 -3.42
N LYS A 199 -5.71 17.22 -2.37
CA LYS A 199 -5.50 18.32 -1.42
C LYS A 199 -5.03 17.84 -0.05
N ALA A 200 -5.15 16.55 0.23
CA ALA A 200 -4.68 15.97 1.49
C ALA A 200 -3.15 16.05 1.57
N PRO A 201 -2.57 16.34 2.74
CA PRO A 201 -1.12 16.23 2.94
C PRO A 201 -0.61 14.89 2.42
N THR A 202 0.42 14.92 1.59
CA THR A 202 0.95 13.70 0.95
C THR A 202 2.46 13.65 1.10
N ILE A 203 2.99 12.47 1.43
CA ILE A 203 4.42 12.16 1.41
C ILE A 203 4.69 10.92 0.57
N ILE A 204 5.77 10.96 -0.20
CA ILE A 204 6.34 9.79 -0.89
C ILE A 204 7.62 9.37 -0.16
N LEU A 205 7.68 8.11 0.23
CA LEU A 205 8.86 7.46 0.80
C LEU A 205 9.40 6.47 -0.24
N SER A 206 10.54 6.78 -0.85
CA SER A 206 11.07 6.01 -1.98
C SER A 206 12.43 5.40 -1.64
N GLY A 207 12.61 4.12 -1.93
CA GLY A 207 13.94 3.50 -1.88
C GLY A 207 14.82 3.98 -3.04
N SER A 208 16.10 4.23 -2.81
CA SER A 208 17.01 4.68 -3.87
C SER A 208 17.32 3.60 -4.92
N GLU A 209 17.17 2.32 -4.54
CA GLU A 209 17.37 1.13 -5.39
C GLU A 209 16.06 0.65 -6.03
N ASP A 210 14.94 1.35 -5.79
CA ASP A 210 13.65 1.03 -6.37
C ASP A 210 13.62 1.34 -7.87
N GLY A 211 13.17 0.39 -8.69
CA GLY A 211 12.97 0.61 -10.12
C GLY A 211 11.96 1.73 -10.45
N ALA A 212 11.07 2.09 -9.51
CA ALA A 212 10.14 3.19 -9.64
C ALA A 212 10.71 4.53 -9.16
N HIS A 213 11.91 4.58 -8.56
CA HIS A 213 12.49 5.74 -7.91
C HIS A 213 12.45 7.03 -8.78
N GLN A 214 12.88 6.94 -10.03
CA GLN A 214 12.89 8.09 -10.92
C GLN A 214 11.47 8.60 -11.26
N SER A 215 10.51 7.69 -11.41
CA SER A 215 9.11 8.08 -11.69
C SER A 215 8.38 8.59 -10.45
N ALA A 216 8.89 8.32 -9.25
CA ALA A 216 8.36 8.87 -8.01
C ALA A 216 8.53 10.41 -7.93
N PHE A 217 9.60 10.97 -8.49
CA PHE A 217 9.75 12.42 -8.61
C PHE A 217 8.67 13.03 -9.51
N ALA A 218 8.38 12.40 -10.64
CA ALA A 218 7.32 12.85 -11.54
C ALA A 218 5.93 12.78 -10.86
N LEU A 219 5.68 11.81 -10.01
CA LEU A 219 4.46 11.73 -9.19
C LEU A 219 4.42 12.85 -8.15
N LYS A 220 5.53 13.05 -7.43
CA LYS A 220 5.66 14.12 -6.42
C LYS A 220 5.33 15.49 -7.01
N ASP A 221 5.80 15.78 -8.22
CA ASP A 221 5.59 17.08 -8.88
C ASP A 221 4.14 17.28 -9.38
N ARG A 222 3.35 16.20 -9.46
CA ARG A 222 1.93 16.26 -9.83
C ARG A 222 0.98 16.46 -8.65
N ILE A 223 1.38 16.07 -7.45
CA ILE A 223 0.55 16.21 -6.24
C ILE A 223 0.91 17.52 -5.56
N PRO A 224 0.01 18.50 -5.46
CA PRO A 224 0.29 19.80 -4.85
C PRO A 224 0.78 19.67 -3.40
N GLY A 225 1.93 20.27 -3.09
CA GLY A 225 2.51 20.26 -1.74
C GLY A 225 3.06 18.90 -1.28
N CYS A 226 3.20 17.93 -2.18
CA CYS A 226 3.72 16.60 -1.85
C CYS A 226 5.17 16.69 -1.36
N GLU A 227 5.43 16.07 -0.20
CA GLU A 227 6.78 15.86 0.33
C GLU A 227 7.38 14.57 -0.22
N MET A 228 8.70 14.49 -0.27
CA MET A 228 9.39 13.25 -0.64
C MET A 228 10.64 13.07 0.20
N ARG A 229 10.90 11.83 0.62
CA ARG A 229 12.15 11.41 1.26
C ARG A 229 12.64 10.10 0.64
N VAL A 230 13.97 9.97 0.55
CA VAL A 230 14.63 8.85 -0.11
C VAL A 230 15.35 7.98 0.91
N LEU A 231 14.95 6.72 1.02
CA LEU A 231 15.64 5.72 1.85
C LEU A 231 16.84 5.17 1.06
N GLY A 232 18.05 5.63 1.40
CA GLY A 232 19.27 5.22 0.72
C GLY A 232 19.53 3.72 0.87
N GLY A 233 19.78 3.03 -0.25
CA GLY A 233 20.04 1.59 -0.30
C GLY A 233 18.83 0.68 -0.15
N ALA A 234 17.62 1.22 0.00
CA ALA A 234 16.39 0.42 0.02
C ALA A 234 15.83 0.23 -1.39
N GLY A 235 15.19 -0.91 -1.63
CA GLY A 235 14.46 -1.25 -2.84
C GLY A 235 13.00 -0.80 -2.81
N HIS A 236 12.16 -1.50 -3.56
CA HIS A 236 10.74 -1.20 -3.75
C HIS A 236 9.91 -1.34 -2.46
N ALA A 237 10.20 -2.35 -1.65
CA ALA A 237 9.56 -2.59 -0.36
C ALA A 237 10.31 -1.90 0.80
N CYS A 238 10.58 -0.60 0.67
CA CYS A 238 11.40 0.17 1.62
C CYS A 238 10.85 0.18 3.06
N GLN A 239 9.54 -0.03 3.26
CA GLN A 239 8.90 -0.18 4.56
C GLN A 239 9.30 -1.48 5.29
N ILE A 240 9.71 -2.50 4.54
CA ILE A 240 10.24 -3.77 5.08
C ILE A 240 11.76 -3.66 5.29
N GLU A 241 12.46 -3.08 4.33
CA GLU A 241 13.92 -3.04 4.33
C GLU A 241 14.51 -2.11 5.39
N GLN A 242 13.86 -0.96 5.62
CA GLN A 242 14.30 0.05 6.58
C GLN A 242 13.13 0.54 7.46
N PRO A 243 12.47 -0.36 8.21
CA PRO A 243 11.23 -0.03 8.92
C PRO A 243 11.39 1.09 9.95
N GLY A 244 12.52 1.14 10.64
CA GLY A 244 12.79 2.18 11.65
C GLY A 244 12.86 3.59 11.04
N LEU A 245 13.53 3.73 9.89
CA LEU A 245 13.64 5.02 9.20
C LEU A 245 12.31 5.41 8.54
N PHE A 246 11.64 4.45 7.90
CA PHE A 246 10.31 4.63 7.32
C PHE A 246 9.31 5.15 8.35
N ASN A 247 9.19 4.45 9.48
CA ASN A 247 8.25 4.79 10.55
C ASN A 247 8.57 6.18 11.16
N ARG A 248 9.86 6.46 11.40
CA ARG A 248 10.28 7.78 11.89
C ARG A 248 9.83 8.90 10.95
N TRP A 249 10.09 8.77 9.67
CA TRP A 249 9.73 9.81 8.71
C TRP A 249 8.22 9.95 8.51
N MET A 250 7.48 8.85 8.57
CA MET A 250 6.03 8.88 8.60
C MET A 250 5.52 9.65 9.82
N LEU A 251 6.04 9.35 11.02
CA LEU A 251 5.65 10.03 12.26
C LEU A 251 6.01 11.53 12.25
N GLU A 252 7.20 11.90 11.75
CA GLU A 252 7.60 13.31 11.60
C GLU A 252 6.66 14.06 10.64
N PHE A 253 6.30 13.43 9.51
CA PHE A 253 5.34 14.01 8.57
C PHE A 253 3.96 14.18 9.20
N LEU A 254 3.44 13.16 9.87
CA LEU A 254 2.14 13.24 10.55
C LEU A 254 2.14 14.29 11.67
N GLY A 255 3.25 14.42 12.41
CA GLY A 255 3.42 15.44 13.43
C GLY A 255 3.41 16.86 12.85
N LYS A 256 4.11 17.09 11.73
CA LYS A 256 4.13 18.37 11.01
C LYS A 256 2.72 18.83 10.59
N HIS A 257 1.86 17.89 10.23
CA HIS A 257 0.49 18.16 9.81
C HIS A 257 -0.57 18.06 10.92
N GLY A 258 -0.15 17.97 12.20
CA GLY A 258 -1.06 17.95 13.34
C GLY A 258 -1.89 16.67 13.44
N LEU A 259 -1.44 15.58 12.85
CA LEU A 259 -2.16 14.29 12.79
C LEU A 259 -1.69 13.29 13.86
N MET A 260 -0.73 13.68 14.71
CA MET A 260 -0.37 12.89 15.89
C MET A 260 -1.45 13.06 16.98
N PRO A 261 -1.79 11.99 17.71
CA PRO A 261 -2.67 12.14 18.87
C PRO A 261 -2.04 13.07 19.90
N ALA A 262 -2.88 13.80 20.63
CA ALA A 262 -2.40 14.57 21.78
C ALA A 262 -1.70 13.59 22.76
N SER A 263 -0.54 13.99 23.28
CA SER A 263 0.12 13.22 24.34
C SER A 263 -0.87 12.96 25.47
N PRO A 264 -1.01 11.72 25.96
CA PRO A 264 -1.86 11.45 27.10
C PRO A 264 -1.41 12.36 28.25
N LYS A 265 -2.36 13.08 28.85
CA LYS A 265 -2.06 13.83 30.07
C LYS A 265 -1.51 12.84 31.10
N PRO A 266 -0.42 13.19 31.83
CA PRO A 266 0.05 12.31 32.91
C PRO A 266 -1.15 12.04 33.81
N MET A 267 -1.41 10.80 34.14
CA MET A 267 -2.35 10.47 35.21
C MET A 267 -1.72 11.04 36.50
N MET A 268 -2.34 12.05 37.06
CA MET A 268 -2.00 12.57 38.38
C MET A 268 -2.41 11.58 39.45
#